data_39bc8bc9d051512a63996ca7847f1248
#
_entry.id   39bc8bc9d051512a63996ca7847f1248
#
_cell.length_a   1.000
_cell.length_b   1.000
_cell.length_c   1.000
_cell.angle_alpha   90.00
_cell.angle_beta   90.00
_cell.angle_gamma   90.00
#
_symmetry.space_group_name_H-M   'P 1'
#
loop_
_entity.id
_entity.type
_entity.pdbx_description
1 polymer ?
#
loop_
_entity_poly.entity_id
_entity_poly.type
_entity_poly.pdbx_seq_one_letter_code
_entity_poly.pdbx_strand_id
1 'polypeptide(L)'
;EHYGFRGHEHRAAEKFLSQQGISKPSAPILAPEFTNPLFLKTCCQALRQNKQTSFPKGLNSITSLFEFYVDSIERIVARKKKFNPQENIVKSILIDIASKLLPDNLDGLPKHDVRKLINNYDPNPNFGDSLFDILIDEGILSEDISYKEEQRGNLIVRFTYERFSDYFIAQELVNKVDRIEIAFSNGGSIWQLLKDNGYYRF
;
A
#
# COMPACT_ATOMS: atom_id res chain seq x y z
N GLU A 1 8.21 -0.23 21.47
CA GLU A 1 8.06 -0.96 20.20
C GLU A 1 6.86 -1.91 20.31
N HIS A 2 5.90 -1.84 19.36
CA HIS A 2 4.71 -2.69 19.39
C HIS A 2 4.93 -3.91 18.49
N TYR A 3 5.02 -5.09 19.11
CA TYR A 3 5.31 -6.34 18.39
C TYR A 3 4.09 -7.03 17.75
N GLY A 4 2.99 -6.31 17.56
CA GLY A 4 1.77 -6.87 16.98
C GLY A 4 1.19 -8.01 17.83
N PHE A 5 0.80 -9.11 17.17
CA PHE A 5 0.24 -10.29 17.81
C PHE A 5 1.27 -11.41 18.05
N ARG A 6 2.54 -11.07 18.11
CA ARG A 6 3.63 -12.05 18.22
C ARG A 6 3.40 -13.04 19.36
N GLY A 7 3.45 -14.34 19.05
CA GLY A 7 3.19 -15.45 19.97
C GLY A 7 1.72 -15.81 20.16
N HIS A 8 0.79 -15.02 19.59
CA HIS A 8 -0.66 -15.26 19.63
C HIS A 8 -1.33 -15.04 18.28
N GLU A 9 -0.58 -15.12 17.23
CA GLU A 9 -0.93 -14.68 15.88
C GLU A 9 -2.26 -15.26 15.38
N HIS A 10 -2.36 -16.59 15.40
CA HIS A 10 -3.56 -17.26 14.89
C HIS A 10 -4.82 -16.90 15.70
N ARG A 11 -4.70 -16.99 17.03
CA ARG A 11 -5.84 -16.70 17.91
C ARG A 11 -6.27 -15.25 17.84
N ALA A 12 -5.31 -14.34 17.74
CA ALA A 12 -5.59 -12.90 17.63
C ALA A 12 -6.24 -12.59 16.28
N ALA A 13 -5.70 -13.14 15.19
CA ALA A 13 -6.27 -12.97 13.85
C ALA A 13 -7.70 -13.54 13.76
N GLU A 14 -7.93 -14.74 14.28
CA GLU A 14 -9.26 -15.35 14.33
C GLU A 14 -10.26 -14.49 15.11
N LYS A 15 -9.86 -14.03 16.29
CA LYS A 15 -10.70 -13.17 17.12
C LYS A 15 -11.02 -11.84 16.43
N PHE A 16 -10.01 -11.24 15.78
CA PHE A 16 -10.17 -10.00 15.07
C PHE A 16 -11.13 -10.14 13.88
N LEU A 17 -10.94 -11.16 13.04
CA LEU A 17 -11.82 -11.47 11.91
C LEU A 17 -13.27 -11.70 12.38
N SER A 18 -13.44 -12.54 13.43
CA SER A 18 -14.77 -12.81 14.00
C SER A 18 -15.47 -11.55 14.50
N GLN A 19 -14.75 -10.64 15.19
CA GLN A 19 -15.28 -9.35 15.64
C GLN A 19 -15.70 -8.45 14.47
N GLN A 20 -15.07 -8.60 13.30
CA GLN A 20 -15.44 -7.89 12.08
C GLN A 20 -16.54 -8.59 11.27
N GLY A 21 -17.07 -9.72 11.75
CA GLY A 21 -18.08 -10.50 11.04
C GLY A 21 -17.54 -11.24 9.81
N ILE A 22 -16.23 -11.51 9.79
CA ILE A 22 -15.55 -12.16 8.67
C ILE A 22 -15.21 -13.60 9.07
N SER A 23 -15.61 -14.56 8.23
CA SER A 23 -15.32 -15.96 8.43
C SER A 23 -13.82 -16.23 8.28
N LYS A 24 -13.32 -17.12 9.12
CA LYS A 24 -11.94 -17.61 9.04
C LYS A 24 -11.66 -18.20 7.64
N PRO A 25 -10.50 -17.91 7.03
CA PRO A 25 -10.09 -18.58 5.81
C PRO A 25 -10.04 -20.10 5.99
N SER A 26 -10.44 -20.84 4.97
CA SER A 26 -10.41 -22.31 4.97
C SER A 26 -8.97 -22.87 4.94
N ALA A 27 -8.03 -22.11 4.40
CA ALA A 27 -6.61 -22.41 4.44
C ALA A 27 -5.93 -21.74 5.63
N PRO A 28 -4.88 -22.35 6.20
CA PRO A 28 -4.09 -21.68 7.23
C PRO A 28 -3.60 -20.30 6.77
N ILE A 29 -3.72 -19.31 7.64
CA ILE A 29 -3.13 -17.99 7.42
C ILE A 29 -1.63 -18.13 7.63
N LEU A 30 -0.89 -18.40 6.57
CA LEU A 30 0.56 -18.62 6.61
C LEU A 30 1.37 -17.33 6.44
N ALA A 31 0.73 -16.27 5.95
CA ALA A 31 1.43 -15.01 5.71
C ALA A 31 1.74 -14.30 7.05
N PRO A 32 3.00 -13.98 7.34
CA PRO A 32 3.41 -13.26 8.54
C PRO A 32 2.67 -11.93 8.73
N GLU A 33 2.21 -11.33 7.65
CA GLU A 33 1.47 -10.07 7.61
C GLU A 33 0.18 -10.10 8.43
N PHE A 34 -0.44 -11.26 8.56
CA PHE A 34 -1.63 -11.44 9.42
C PHE A 34 -1.32 -11.31 10.93
N THR A 35 -0.06 -11.26 11.32
CA THR A 35 0.35 -10.89 12.68
C THR A 35 0.26 -9.38 12.92
N ASN A 36 0.17 -8.58 11.85
CA ASN A 36 0.08 -7.14 11.92
C ASN A 36 -1.39 -6.69 12.02
N PRO A 37 -1.78 -6.02 13.12
CA PRO A 37 -3.16 -5.55 13.31
C PRO A 37 -3.63 -4.59 12.21
N LEU A 38 -2.73 -3.75 11.70
CA LEU A 38 -3.05 -2.80 10.64
C LEU A 38 -3.37 -3.52 9.32
N PHE A 39 -2.58 -4.53 8.98
CA PHE A 39 -2.84 -5.36 7.81
C PHE A 39 -4.20 -6.09 7.91
N LEU A 40 -4.50 -6.69 9.07
CA LEU A 40 -5.80 -7.32 9.31
C LEU A 40 -6.97 -6.33 9.19
N LYS A 41 -6.82 -5.12 9.75
CA LYS A 41 -7.81 -4.05 9.62
C LYS A 41 -8.06 -3.72 8.14
N THR A 42 -6.99 -3.54 7.37
CA THR A 42 -7.03 -3.26 5.93
C THR A 42 -7.77 -4.36 5.16
N CYS A 43 -7.43 -5.63 5.41
CA CYS A 43 -8.11 -6.77 4.79
C CYS A 43 -9.61 -6.80 5.14
N CYS A 44 -9.96 -6.61 6.42
CA CYS A 44 -11.35 -6.59 6.85
C CYS A 44 -12.13 -5.44 6.20
N GLN A 45 -11.51 -4.28 6.09
CA GLN A 45 -12.11 -3.12 5.45
C GLN A 45 -12.40 -3.40 3.98
N ALA A 46 -11.43 -3.95 3.23
CA ALA A 46 -11.60 -4.34 1.84
C ALA A 46 -12.72 -5.36 1.64
N LEU A 47 -12.79 -6.40 2.48
CA LEU A 47 -13.87 -7.39 2.44
C LEU A 47 -15.24 -6.76 2.68
N ARG A 48 -15.36 -5.92 3.71
CA ARG A 48 -16.63 -5.24 4.04
C ARG A 48 -17.09 -4.31 2.93
N GLN A 49 -16.19 -3.55 2.33
CA GLN A 49 -16.50 -2.66 1.21
C GLN A 49 -17.02 -3.45 -0.01
N ASN A 50 -16.50 -4.66 -0.20
CA ASN A 50 -16.97 -5.58 -1.23
C ASN A 50 -18.19 -6.43 -0.78
N LYS A 51 -18.78 -6.16 0.40
CA LYS A 51 -19.90 -6.91 1.00
C LYS A 51 -19.60 -8.42 1.14
N GLN A 52 -18.33 -8.74 1.40
CA GLN A 52 -17.88 -10.11 1.59
C GLN A 52 -17.70 -10.39 3.09
N THR A 53 -18.14 -11.57 3.50
CA THR A 53 -17.99 -12.09 4.87
C THR A 53 -16.93 -13.17 4.97
N SER A 54 -16.24 -13.47 3.87
CA SER A 54 -15.15 -14.45 3.80
C SER A 54 -14.12 -14.02 2.78
N PHE A 55 -12.91 -14.53 2.93
CA PHE A 55 -11.86 -14.30 1.95
C PHE A 55 -12.21 -15.00 0.63
N PRO A 56 -12.11 -14.30 -0.51
CA PRO A 56 -12.26 -14.93 -1.82
C PRO A 56 -11.28 -16.07 -2.03
N LYS A 57 -11.70 -17.09 -2.78
CA LYS A 57 -10.79 -18.14 -3.20
C LYS A 57 -9.70 -17.53 -4.07
N GLY A 58 -8.44 -17.85 -3.76
CA GLY A 58 -7.28 -17.31 -4.48
C GLY A 58 -6.57 -16.15 -3.79
N LEU A 59 -7.13 -15.54 -2.75
CA LEU A 59 -6.42 -14.58 -1.90
C LEU A 59 -5.49 -15.31 -0.91
N ASN A 60 -4.49 -15.98 -1.45
CA ASN A 60 -3.56 -16.83 -0.68
C ASN A 60 -2.14 -16.26 -0.64
N SER A 61 -1.92 -15.09 -1.22
CA SER A 61 -0.64 -14.36 -1.17
C SER A 61 -0.85 -12.92 -0.72
N ILE A 62 0.21 -12.30 -0.20
CA ILE A 62 0.19 -10.87 0.17
C ILE A 62 -0.08 -9.99 -1.05
N THR A 63 0.49 -10.34 -2.19
CA THR A 63 0.28 -9.62 -3.46
C THR A 63 -1.20 -9.59 -3.84
N SER A 64 -1.87 -10.75 -3.85
CA SER A 64 -3.30 -10.82 -4.18
C SER A 64 -4.19 -10.06 -3.18
N LEU A 65 -3.78 -10.01 -1.91
CA LEU A 65 -4.47 -9.21 -0.90
C LEU A 65 -4.29 -7.71 -1.12
N PHE A 66 -3.09 -7.27 -1.50
CA PHE A 66 -2.83 -5.88 -1.82
C PHE A 66 -3.60 -5.43 -3.06
N GLU A 67 -3.58 -6.23 -4.11
CA GLU A 67 -4.38 -5.98 -5.32
C GLU A 67 -5.87 -5.86 -4.98
N PHE A 68 -6.40 -6.81 -4.23
CA PHE A 68 -7.79 -6.79 -3.79
C PHE A 68 -8.14 -5.52 -2.99
N TYR A 69 -7.23 -5.06 -2.12
CA TYR A 69 -7.44 -3.83 -1.36
C TYR A 69 -7.40 -2.60 -2.26
N VAL A 70 -6.40 -2.48 -3.13
CA VAL A 70 -6.30 -1.37 -4.08
C VAL A 70 -7.52 -1.31 -4.99
N ASP A 71 -7.96 -2.44 -5.52
CA ASP A 71 -9.18 -2.54 -6.34
C ASP A 71 -10.44 -2.10 -5.57
N SER A 72 -10.48 -2.34 -4.25
CA SER A 72 -11.61 -1.88 -3.44
C SER A 72 -11.63 -0.35 -3.31
N ILE A 73 -10.46 0.26 -3.13
CA ILE A 73 -10.32 1.74 -3.08
C ILE A 73 -10.60 2.34 -4.46
N GLU A 74 -10.11 1.72 -5.54
CA GLU A 74 -10.41 2.14 -6.92
C GLU A 74 -11.93 2.27 -7.15
N ARG A 75 -12.71 1.27 -6.71
CA ARG A 75 -14.18 1.32 -6.82
C ARG A 75 -14.81 2.43 -5.97
N ILE A 76 -14.24 2.76 -4.81
CA ILE A 76 -14.72 3.86 -3.97
C ILE A 76 -14.45 5.19 -4.67
N VAL A 77 -13.23 5.38 -5.15
CA VAL A 77 -12.81 6.57 -5.88
C VAL A 77 -13.67 6.75 -7.12
N ALA A 78 -13.82 5.69 -7.94
CA ALA A 78 -14.61 5.70 -9.15
C ALA A 78 -16.05 6.14 -8.87
N ARG A 79 -16.67 5.64 -7.80
CA ARG A 79 -18.03 6.01 -7.40
C ARG A 79 -18.13 7.45 -6.90
N LYS A 80 -17.18 7.89 -6.04
CA LYS A 80 -17.19 9.25 -5.47
C LYS A 80 -16.89 10.31 -6.52
N LYS A 81 -15.92 10.03 -7.39
CA LYS A 81 -15.41 10.97 -8.40
C LYS A 81 -16.04 10.79 -9.78
N LYS A 82 -16.89 9.76 -9.97
CA LYS A 82 -17.48 9.40 -11.27
C LYS A 82 -16.42 9.06 -12.34
N PHE A 83 -15.32 8.47 -11.94
CA PHE A 83 -14.28 7.96 -12.82
C PHE A 83 -14.63 6.56 -13.32
N ASN A 84 -13.99 6.15 -14.42
CA ASN A 84 -14.06 4.78 -14.86
C ASN A 84 -13.08 3.92 -14.03
N PRO A 85 -13.55 2.88 -13.30
CA PRO A 85 -12.66 2.02 -12.50
C PRO A 85 -11.57 1.34 -13.31
N GLN A 86 -11.75 1.17 -14.62
CA GLN A 86 -10.75 0.53 -15.50
C GLN A 86 -9.55 1.43 -15.79
N GLU A 87 -9.62 2.72 -15.46
CA GLU A 87 -8.49 3.65 -15.61
C GLU A 87 -7.39 3.41 -14.57
N ASN A 88 -7.68 2.65 -13.50
CA ASN A 88 -6.72 2.32 -12.44
C ASN A 88 -6.01 3.54 -11.85
N ILE A 89 -6.76 4.62 -11.63
CA ILE A 89 -6.24 5.93 -11.19
C ILE A 89 -5.54 5.81 -9.85
N VAL A 90 -6.12 5.10 -8.89
CA VAL A 90 -5.51 4.90 -7.57
C VAL A 90 -4.19 4.16 -7.71
N LYS A 91 -4.17 3.07 -8.47
CA LYS A 91 -2.94 2.29 -8.70
C LYS A 91 -1.85 3.16 -9.34
N SER A 92 -2.19 3.98 -10.33
CA SER A 92 -1.24 4.89 -10.98
C SER A 92 -0.67 5.92 -10.00
N ILE A 93 -1.51 6.52 -9.17
CA ILE A 93 -1.07 7.45 -8.11
C ILE A 93 -0.09 6.77 -7.15
N LEU A 94 -0.38 5.55 -6.70
CA LEU A 94 0.46 4.83 -5.74
C LEU A 94 1.81 4.43 -6.35
N ILE A 95 1.84 4.06 -7.62
CA ILE A 95 3.07 3.82 -8.37
C ILE A 95 3.89 5.11 -8.50
N ASP A 96 3.26 6.23 -8.84
CA ASP A 96 3.94 7.52 -8.96
C ASP A 96 4.55 7.98 -7.62
N ILE A 97 3.84 7.76 -6.51
CA ILE A 97 4.37 8.03 -5.17
C ILE A 97 5.58 7.12 -4.88
N ALA A 98 5.45 5.81 -5.13
CA ALA A 98 6.52 4.84 -4.93
C ALA A 98 7.76 5.17 -5.77
N SER A 99 7.56 5.58 -7.03
CA SER A 99 8.64 6.01 -7.93
C SER A 99 9.44 7.20 -7.40
N LYS A 100 8.81 8.10 -6.65
CA LYS A 100 9.48 9.24 -6.01
C LYS A 100 10.16 8.91 -4.68
N LEU A 101 9.72 7.86 -4.00
CA LEU A 101 10.36 7.39 -2.76
C LEU A 101 11.67 6.64 -3.04
N LEU A 102 11.73 5.93 -4.16
CA LEU A 102 12.80 4.99 -4.50
C LEU A 102 14.20 5.62 -4.57
N PRO A 103 14.45 6.77 -5.25
CA PRO A 103 15.81 7.26 -5.48
C PRO A 103 16.59 7.57 -4.19
N ASP A 104 15.89 8.13 -3.20
CA ASP A 104 16.51 8.64 -1.96
C ASP A 104 16.16 7.81 -0.73
N ASN A 105 15.55 6.65 -0.94
CA ASN A 105 15.11 5.77 0.14
C ASN A 105 14.31 6.53 1.22
N LEU A 106 13.28 7.24 0.79
CA LEU A 106 12.49 8.11 1.65
C LEU A 106 11.39 7.31 2.36
N ASP A 107 11.15 7.62 3.64
CA ASP A 107 10.03 7.05 4.40
C ASP A 107 8.69 7.70 4.01
N GLY A 108 8.72 8.85 3.36
CA GLY A 108 7.56 9.59 2.89
C GLY A 108 7.98 10.82 2.07
N LEU A 109 7.02 11.41 1.40
CA LEU A 109 7.21 12.62 0.59
C LEU A 109 6.55 13.83 1.27
N PRO A 110 7.05 15.06 1.05
CA PRO A 110 6.40 16.27 1.52
C PRO A 110 4.92 16.31 1.09
N LYS A 111 4.03 16.62 2.02
CA LYS A 111 2.58 16.66 1.78
C LYS A 111 2.19 17.50 0.57
N HIS A 112 2.87 18.63 0.39
CA HIS A 112 2.64 19.51 -0.75
C HIS A 112 2.89 18.80 -2.08
N ASP A 113 3.99 18.05 -2.17
CA ASP A 113 4.40 17.37 -3.39
C ASP A 113 3.46 16.21 -3.73
N VAL A 114 3.00 15.46 -2.71
CA VAL A 114 2.01 14.40 -2.90
C VAL A 114 0.68 14.98 -3.36
N ARG A 115 0.20 16.08 -2.75
CA ARG A 115 -1.01 16.75 -3.20
C ARG A 115 -0.90 17.24 -4.65
N LYS A 116 0.22 17.86 -5.01
CA LYS A 116 0.48 18.30 -6.38
C LYS A 116 0.47 17.14 -7.37
N LEU A 117 1.08 16.01 -7.01
CA LEU A 117 1.07 14.80 -7.81
C LEU A 117 -0.36 14.29 -8.04
N ILE A 118 -1.14 14.15 -6.96
CA ILE A 118 -2.51 13.63 -7.00
C ILE A 118 -3.45 14.57 -7.78
N ASN A 119 -3.24 15.88 -7.70
CA ASN A 119 -4.03 16.87 -8.45
C ASN A 119 -3.86 16.76 -9.96
N ASN A 120 -2.82 16.11 -10.46
CA ASN A 120 -2.72 15.80 -11.90
C ASN A 120 -3.81 14.81 -12.36
N TYR A 121 -4.30 13.98 -11.44
CA TYR A 121 -5.38 13.00 -11.67
C TYR A 121 -6.77 13.55 -11.35
N ASP A 122 -6.86 14.59 -10.51
CA ASP A 122 -8.10 15.27 -10.11
C ASP A 122 -7.90 16.79 -10.16
N PRO A 123 -7.90 17.41 -11.35
CA PRO A 123 -7.54 18.82 -11.52
C PRO A 123 -8.53 19.80 -10.88
N ASN A 124 -9.73 19.35 -10.53
CA ASN A 124 -10.76 20.17 -9.87
C ASN A 124 -11.22 19.52 -8.55
N PRO A 125 -10.32 19.38 -7.56
CA PRO A 125 -10.68 18.75 -6.29
C PRO A 125 -11.62 19.68 -5.49
N ASN A 126 -12.76 19.14 -5.06
CA ASN A 126 -13.58 19.79 -4.05
C ASN A 126 -12.91 19.63 -2.66
N PHE A 127 -13.00 20.67 -1.83
CA PHE A 127 -12.48 20.59 -0.46
C PHE A 127 -13.17 19.47 0.33
N GLY A 128 -12.39 18.60 0.97
CA GLY A 128 -12.89 17.46 1.76
C GLY A 128 -13.35 16.24 0.93
N ASP A 129 -13.29 16.32 -0.40
CA ASP A 129 -13.62 15.21 -1.30
C ASP A 129 -12.59 15.09 -2.44
N SER A 130 -11.35 15.53 -2.20
CA SER A 130 -10.25 15.35 -3.15
C SER A 130 -9.79 13.89 -3.15
N LEU A 131 -9.14 13.46 -4.25
CA LEU A 131 -8.50 12.14 -4.30
C LEU A 131 -7.53 11.95 -3.13
N PHE A 132 -6.79 12.99 -2.76
CA PHE A 132 -5.90 12.97 -1.62
C PHE A 132 -6.64 12.62 -0.33
N ASP A 133 -7.74 13.36 -0.03
CA ASP A 133 -8.52 13.14 1.20
C ASP A 133 -9.11 11.72 1.22
N ILE A 134 -9.61 11.23 0.08
CA ILE A 134 -10.14 9.86 -0.03
C ILE A 134 -9.05 8.81 0.26
N LEU A 135 -7.83 8.97 -0.27
CA LEU A 135 -6.75 8.00 -0.04
C LEU A 135 -6.26 7.99 1.42
N ILE A 136 -6.31 9.13 2.11
CA ILE A 136 -6.05 9.22 3.56
C ILE A 136 -7.19 8.55 4.36
N ASP A 137 -8.45 8.87 4.06
CA ASP A 137 -9.63 8.33 4.77
C ASP A 137 -9.75 6.81 4.63
N GLU A 138 -9.45 6.28 3.43
CA GLU A 138 -9.44 4.84 3.18
C GLU A 138 -8.20 4.15 3.79
N GLY A 139 -7.25 4.92 4.28
CA GLY A 139 -6.11 4.43 5.05
C GLY A 139 -5.02 3.75 4.24
N ILE A 140 -4.89 4.02 2.94
CA ILE A 140 -3.75 3.55 2.15
C ILE A 140 -2.56 4.50 2.26
N LEU A 141 -2.83 5.79 2.42
CA LEU A 141 -1.85 6.82 2.75
C LEU A 141 -2.11 7.36 4.15
N SER A 142 -1.08 7.87 4.79
CA SER A 142 -1.15 8.54 6.09
C SER A 142 -0.29 9.79 6.12
N GLU A 143 -0.75 10.78 6.85
CA GLU A 143 0.04 11.97 7.16
C GLU A 143 0.86 11.72 8.43
N ASP A 144 2.11 12.19 8.43
CA ASP A 144 3.01 12.11 9.58
C ASP A 144 3.92 13.35 9.63
N ILE A 145 4.68 13.48 10.70
CA ILE A 145 5.67 14.56 10.87
C ILE A 145 7.05 13.93 10.71
N SER A 146 7.85 14.45 9.78
CA SER A 146 9.23 14.02 9.64
C SER A 146 10.08 14.51 10.81
N TYR A 147 10.88 13.60 11.36
CA TYR A 147 11.86 13.88 12.41
C TYR A 147 13.31 13.83 11.91
N LYS A 148 13.52 13.67 10.59
CA LYS A 148 14.87 13.77 10.00
C LYS A 148 15.34 15.23 10.10
N GLU A 149 16.63 15.47 10.40
CA GLU A 149 17.18 16.80 10.73
C GLU A 149 16.84 17.85 9.68
N GLU A 150 16.91 17.51 8.40
CA GLU A 150 16.62 18.42 7.30
C GLU A 150 15.10 18.66 7.06
N GLN A 151 14.25 17.81 7.62
CA GLN A 151 12.80 17.84 7.41
C GLN A 151 12.01 17.95 8.72
N ARG A 152 12.67 18.33 9.80
CA ARG A 152 12.06 18.37 11.13
C ARG A 152 10.86 19.32 11.16
N GLY A 153 9.71 18.78 11.53
CA GLY A 153 8.46 19.54 11.63
C GLY A 153 7.71 19.68 10.31
N ASN A 154 8.22 19.11 9.19
CA ASN A 154 7.49 19.10 7.93
C ASN A 154 6.48 17.96 7.90
N LEU A 155 5.28 18.26 7.41
CA LEU A 155 4.27 17.25 7.15
C LEU A 155 4.68 16.42 5.93
N ILE A 156 4.74 15.12 6.14
CA ILE A 156 4.99 14.13 5.08
C ILE A 156 3.77 13.24 4.90
N VAL A 157 3.69 12.62 3.73
CA VAL A 157 2.73 11.57 3.41
C VAL A 157 3.49 10.32 3.08
N ARG A 158 3.06 9.21 3.67
CA ARG A 158 3.65 7.89 3.46
C ARG A 158 2.57 6.84 3.28
N PHE A 159 2.95 5.68 2.79
CA PHE A 159 2.08 4.51 2.85
C PHE A 159 1.79 4.14 4.30
N THR A 160 0.52 3.94 4.63
CA THR A 160 0.10 3.59 6.00
C THR A 160 0.70 2.25 6.45
N TYR A 161 0.93 1.35 5.51
CA TYR A 161 1.59 0.08 5.74
C TYR A 161 2.82 -0.03 4.82
N GLU A 162 4.01 -0.15 5.41
CA GLU A 162 5.29 -0.13 4.71
C GLU A 162 5.38 -1.15 3.56
N ARG A 163 4.80 -2.34 3.74
CA ARG A 163 4.76 -3.36 2.67
C ARG A 163 3.99 -2.92 1.42
N PHE A 164 3.12 -1.92 1.50
CA PHE A 164 2.54 -1.31 0.31
C PHE A 164 3.60 -0.53 -0.48
N SER A 165 4.47 0.21 0.23
CA SER A 165 5.60 0.89 -0.41
C SER A 165 6.47 -0.11 -1.17
N ASP A 166 6.91 -1.19 -0.49
CA ASP A 166 7.73 -2.25 -1.09
C ASP A 166 7.07 -2.86 -2.33
N TYR A 167 5.77 -3.15 -2.23
CA TYR A 167 5.01 -3.73 -3.33
C TYR A 167 4.96 -2.82 -4.56
N PHE A 168 4.65 -1.52 -4.39
CA PHE A 168 4.57 -0.58 -5.51
C PHE A 168 5.94 -0.22 -6.06
N ILE A 169 6.97 -0.13 -5.22
CA ILE A 169 8.37 0.03 -5.66
C ILE A 169 8.79 -1.18 -6.50
N ALA A 170 8.50 -2.40 -6.07
CA ALA A 170 8.81 -3.60 -6.82
C ALA A 170 8.07 -3.64 -8.17
N GLN A 171 6.79 -3.27 -8.21
CA GLN A 171 6.05 -3.15 -9.47
C GLN A 171 6.68 -2.14 -10.43
N GLU A 172 7.06 -0.96 -9.91
CA GLU A 172 7.69 0.08 -10.72
C GLU A 172 9.04 -0.37 -11.28
N LEU A 173 9.85 -1.05 -10.47
CA LEU A 173 11.12 -1.60 -10.92
C LEU A 173 10.96 -2.64 -12.03
N VAL A 174 9.99 -3.55 -11.87
CA VAL A 174 9.71 -4.58 -12.87
C VAL A 174 9.18 -3.97 -14.17
N ASN A 175 8.31 -2.94 -14.07
CA ASN A 175 7.76 -2.27 -15.25
C ASN A 175 8.80 -1.49 -16.06
N LYS A 176 9.92 -1.09 -15.45
CA LYS A 176 11.00 -0.33 -16.09
C LYS A 176 12.02 -1.21 -16.82
N VAL A 177 11.94 -2.53 -16.71
CA VAL A 177 12.92 -3.44 -17.30
C VAL A 177 12.26 -4.34 -18.34
N ASP A 178 12.90 -4.43 -19.51
CA ASP A 178 12.43 -5.29 -20.60
C ASP A 178 12.69 -6.78 -20.31
N ARG A 179 13.76 -7.09 -19.58
CA ARG A 179 14.21 -8.46 -19.27
C ARG A 179 14.60 -8.58 -17.80
N ILE A 180 13.74 -9.18 -17.04
CA ILE A 180 13.89 -9.32 -15.57
C ILE A 180 15.17 -10.07 -15.21
N GLU A 181 15.49 -11.16 -15.92
CA GLU A 181 16.68 -11.97 -15.65
C GLU A 181 17.97 -11.14 -15.77
N ILE A 182 18.04 -10.25 -16.77
CA ILE A 182 19.19 -9.38 -16.98
C ILE A 182 19.25 -8.31 -15.90
N ALA A 183 18.12 -7.72 -15.54
CA ALA A 183 18.07 -6.67 -14.53
C ALA A 183 18.52 -7.15 -13.15
N PHE A 184 18.23 -8.40 -12.80
CA PHE A 184 18.67 -9.03 -11.54
C PHE A 184 20.03 -9.73 -11.63
N SER A 185 20.61 -9.91 -12.81
CA SER A 185 21.96 -10.49 -12.94
C SER A 185 23.03 -9.56 -12.37
N ASN A 186 24.21 -10.10 -12.10
CA ASN A 186 25.34 -9.33 -11.58
C ASN A 186 25.69 -8.17 -12.53
N GLY A 187 25.59 -6.93 -12.04
CA GLY A 187 25.76 -5.71 -12.83
C GLY A 187 24.51 -5.22 -13.55
N GLY A 188 23.38 -5.91 -13.43
CA GLY A 188 22.09 -5.45 -13.94
C GLY A 188 21.54 -4.26 -13.16
N SER A 189 20.58 -3.55 -13.76
CA SER A 189 20.04 -2.30 -13.19
C SER A 189 19.40 -2.46 -11.81
N ILE A 190 18.58 -3.50 -11.60
CA ILE A 190 17.95 -3.77 -10.31
C ILE A 190 19.01 -4.30 -9.33
N TRP A 191 19.89 -5.18 -9.75
CA TRP A 191 20.97 -5.69 -8.91
C TRP A 191 21.83 -4.56 -8.35
N GLN A 192 22.22 -3.60 -9.21
CA GLN A 192 23.01 -2.44 -8.79
C GLN A 192 22.26 -1.58 -7.78
N LEU A 193 20.99 -1.30 -8.05
CA LEU A 193 20.13 -0.54 -7.14
C LEU A 193 19.98 -1.21 -5.78
N LEU A 194 19.79 -2.54 -5.73
CA LEU A 194 19.71 -3.31 -4.49
C LEU A 194 21.04 -3.32 -3.73
N LYS A 195 22.17 -3.31 -4.44
CA LYS A 195 23.50 -3.26 -3.84
C LYS A 195 23.82 -1.89 -3.25
N ASP A 196 23.47 -0.82 -3.93
CA ASP A 196 23.83 0.54 -3.55
C ASP A 196 22.92 1.08 -2.43
N ASN A 197 21.65 0.72 -2.47
CA ASN A 197 20.69 1.06 -1.44
C ASN A 197 20.59 -0.09 -0.42
N GLY A 198 21.24 0.02 0.73
CA GLY A 198 21.23 -0.98 1.80
C GLY A 198 19.84 -1.39 2.34
N TYR A 199 18.78 -0.81 1.79
CA TYR A 199 17.35 -1.03 2.09
C TYR A 199 16.88 -2.47 1.80
N TYR A 200 17.54 -3.17 0.88
CA TYR A 200 17.15 -4.50 0.42
C TYR A 200 18.10 -5.60 0.88
N ARG A 201 18.91 -5.34 1.92
CA ARG A 201 19.70 -6.39 2.56
C ARG A 201 18.81 -7.19 3.51
N PHE A 202 18.28 -8.29 2.98
CA PHE A 202 17.75 -9.38 3.78
C PHE A 202 18.88 -10.35 4.14
#